data_8090ce6f5748ba2a23e795be7fb6d539
#
_entry.id   8090ce6f5748ba2a23e795be7fb6d539
#
_cell.length_a   1.000
_cell.length_b   1.000
_cell.length_c   1.000
_cell.angle_alpha   90.00
_cell.angle_beta   90.00
_cell.angle_gamma   90.00
#
_symmetry.space_group_name_H-M   'P 1'
#
loop_
_entity.id
_entity.type
_entity.pdbx_description
1 polymer ?
#
loop_
_entity_poly.entity_id
_entity_poly.type
_entity_poly.pdbx_seq_one_letter_code
_entity_poly.pdbx_strand_id
1 'polypeptide(L)'
;MAELSVSIVSVDYEVWSGKARQIVARTKVGQIGILPGHEPILGILAEGEIRVTTLDGSIVRATADEGFLSVEHDTVTVVARNAELTKG
;
A
#
# COMPACT_ATOMS: atom_id res chain seq x y z
N MET A 1 -10.63 11.65 13.27
CA MET A 1 -10.37 10.22 13.25
C MET A 1 -9.08 9.95 12.51
N ALA A 2 -8.34 8.97 13.00
CA ALA A 2 -7.08 8.63 12.38
C ALA A 2 -7.31 7.90 11.06
N GLU A 3 -6.58 8.26 10.04
CA GLU A 3 -6.65 7.62 8.73
C GLU A 3 -5.29 7.65 8.06
N LEU A 4 -5.13 6.78 7.08
CA LEU A 4 -3.92 6.75 6.26
C LEU A 4 -4.19 7.44 4.94
N SER A 5 -3.16 8.10 4.42
CA SER A 5 -3.14 8.58 3.04
C SER A 5 -2.28 7.60 2.27
N VAL A 6 -2.88 6.89 1.32
CA VAL A 6 -2.20 5.81 0.60
C VAL A 6 -2.04 6.17 -0.87
N SER A 7 -0.85 5.93 -1.40
CA SER A 7 -0.54 6.08 -2.82
C SER A 7 0.12 4.80 -3.31
N ILE A 8 -0.38 4.26 -4.40
CA ILE A 8 0.24 3.10 -5.07
C ILE A 8 0.63 3.57 -6.45
N VAL A 9 1.93 3.54 -6.73
CA VAL A 9 2.50 4.12 -7.94
C VAL A 9 3.37 3.08 -8.65
N SER A 10 3.24 2.98 -9.95
CA SER A 10 4.19 2.24 -10.77
C SER A 10 5.15 3.25 -11.40
N VAL A 11 6.18 2.77 -12.09
CA VAL A 11 7.13 3.67 -12.74
C VAL A 11 6.49 4.53 -13.83
N ASP A 12 5.36 4.09 -14.36
CA ASP A 12 4.70 4.77 -15.48
C ASP A 12 3.53 5.65 -15.06
N TYR A 13 2.83 5.32 -13.98
CA TYR A 13 1.62 6.05 -13.62
C TYR A 13 1.19 5.73 -12.18
N GLU A 14 0.31 6.58 -11.68
CA GLU A 14 -0.32 6.36 -10.39
C GLU A 14 -1.43 5.33 -10.55
N VAL A 15 -1.35 4.25 -9.80
CA VAL A 15 -2.29 3.14 -9.87
C VAL A 15 -3.54 3.45 -9.06
N TRP A 16 -3.35 3.98 -7.85
CA TRP A 16 -4.44 4.31 -6.95
C TRP A 16 -3.96 5.24 -5.86
N SER A 17 -4.81 6.14 -5.42
CA SER A 17 -4.54 6.91 -4.21
C SER A 17 -5.85 7.21 -3.51
N GLY A 18 -5.78 7.36 -2.20
CA GLY A 18 -6.95 7.67 -1.41
C GLY A 18 -6.70 7.50 0.07
N LYS A 19 -7.77 7.67 0.84
CA LYS A 19 -7.73 7.52 2.30
C LYS A 19 -8.11 6.10 2.67
N ALA A 20 -7.49 5.59 3.73
CA ALA A 20 -7.68 4.21 4.14
C ALA A 20 -7.61 4.07 5.64
N ARG A 21 -8.19 2.97 6.14
CA ARG A 21 -8.04 2.54 7.53
C ARG A 21 -6.84 1.64 7.71
N GLN A 22 -6.49 0.93 6.66
CA GLN A 22 -5.49 -0.12 6.76
C GLN A 22 -4.96 -0.46 5.38
N ILE A 23 -3.71 -0.85 5.33
CA ILE A 23 -3.13 -1.42 4.11
C ILE A 23 -2.31 -2.65 4.52
N VAL A 24 -2.43 -3.72 3.73
CA VAL A 24 -1.65 -4.94 3.90
C VAL A 24 -0.84 -5.15 2.64
N ALA A 25 0.44 -5.36 2.80
CA ALA A 25 1.35 -5.56 1.67
C ALA A 25 2.34 -6.68 2.00
N ARG A 26 2.97 -7.20 0.96
CA ARG A 26 3.97 -8.23 1.12
C ARG A 26 5.36 -7.64 0.96
N THR A 27 6.21 -7.85 1.95
CA THR A 27 7.61 -7.42 1.90
C THR A 27 8.52 -8.63 1.83
N LYS A 28 9.81 -8.38 1.63
CA LYS A 28 10.82 -9.44 1.59
C LYS A 28 10.93 -10.21 2.91
N VAL A 29 10.52 -9.59 4.02
CA VAL A 29 10.56 -10.25 5.33
C VAL A 29 9.20 -10.82 5.73
N GLY A 30 8.19 -10.69 4.89
CA GLY A 30 6.87 -11.24 5.15
C GLY A 30 5.77 -10.21 4.94
N GLN A 31 4.56 -10.58 5.29
CA GLN A 31 3.41 -9.71 5.15
C GLN A 31 3.39 -8.67 6.25
N ILE A 32 3.04 -7.44 5.91
CA ILE A 32 2.97 -6.35 6.87
C ILE A 32 1.60 -5.67 6.77
N GLY A 33 1.03 -5.37 7.95
CA GLY A 33 -0.20 -4.59 8.03
C GLY A 33 0.10 -3.24 8.66
N ILE A 34 -0.44 -2.18 8.07
CA ILE A 34 -0.20 -0.82 8.51
C ILE A 34 -1.53 -0.17 8.88
N LEU A 35 -1.58 0.33 10.10
CA LEU A 35 -2.72 1.07 10.63
C LEU A 35 -2.28 2.51 10.92
N PRO A 36 -3.24 3.44 11.08
CA PRO A 36 -2.89 4.80 11.49
C PRO A 36 -2.07 4.79 12.78
N GLY A 37 -1.08 5.65 12.87
CA GLY A 37 -0.19 5.71 14.01
C GLY A 37 1.03 4.81 13.89
N HIS A 38 1.18 4.10 12.78
CA HIS A 38 2.34 3.23 12.57
C HIS A 38 3.62 4.06 12.52
N GLU A 39 4.67 3.55 13.13
CA GLU A 39 5.96 4.23 13.12
C GLU A 39 6.54 4.25 11.69
N PRO A 40 7.42 5.21 11.40
CA PRO A 40 8.03 5.29 10.07
C PRO A 40 8.82 4.02 9.74
N ILE A 41 8.62 3.52 8.53
CA ILE A 41 9.39 2.39 8.01
C ILE A 41 9.64 2.57 6.53
N LEU A 42 10.67 1.88 6.06
CA LEU A 42 10.94 1.73 4.64
C LEU A 42 11.20 0.24 4.43
N GLY A 43 10.33 -0.39 3.66
CA GLY A 43 10.43 -1.83 3.40
C GLY A 43 10.59 -2.12 1.93
N ILE A 44 11.20 -3.25 1.65
CA ILE A 44 11.35 -3.73 0.27
C ILE A 44 10.13 -4.61 -0.04
N LEU A 45 9.39 -4.24 -1.08
CA LEU A 45 8.24 -5.03 -1.51
C LEU A 45 8.69 -6.32 -2.17
N ALA A 46 7.96 -7.38 -1.86
CA ALA A 46 8.03 -8.61 -2.62
C ALA A 46 6.83 -8.64 -3.57
N GLU A 47 6.96 -9.38 -4.65
CA GLU A 47 5.86 -9.58 -5.57
C GLU A 47 4.65 -10.16 -4.84
N GLY A 48 3.47 -9.62 -5.08
CA GLY A 48 2.26 -10.09 -4.43
C GLY A 48 1.13 -9.09 -4.46
N GLU A 49 0.12 -9.39 -3.65
CA GLU A 49 -1.08 -8.58 -3.57
C GLU A 49 -0.97 -7.53 -2.48
N ILE A 50 -1.47 -6.35 -2.78
CA ILE A 50 -1.65 -5.26 -1.82
C ILE A 50 -3.14 -5.10 -1.62
N ARG A 51 -3.58 -5.04 -0.37
CA ARG A 51 -5.00 -4.82 -0.04
C ARG A 51 -5.13 -3.56 0.80
N VAL A 52 -5.97 -2.65 0.33
CA VAL A 52 -6.25 -1.40 1.03
C VAL A 52 -7.69 -1.44 1.48
N THR A 53 -7.93 -1.26 2.78
CA THR A 53 -9.28 -1.12 3.30
C THR A 53 -9.58 0.37 3.40
N THR A 54 -10.52 0.83 2.61
CA THR A 54 -10.87 2.24 2.56
C THR A 54 -11.70 2.64 3.78
N LEU A 55 -11.99 3.93 3.92
CA LEU A 55 -12.71 4.44 5.08
C LEU A 55 -14.15 3.90 5.16
N ASP A 56 -14.75 3.59 4.03
CA ASP A 56 -16.11 3.05 4.01
C ASP A 56 -16.14 1.52 4.13
N GLY A 57 -14.99 0.89 4.31
CA GLY A 57 -14.90 -0.56 4.48
C GLY A 57 -14.70 -1.35 3.20
N SER A 58 -14.67 -0.69 2.06
CA SER A 58 -14.40 -1.37 0.79
C SER A 58 -12.95 -1.84 0.73
N ILE A 59 -12.70 -2.86 -0.06
CA ILE A 59 -11.34 -3.37 -0.26
C ILE A 59 -10.89 -3.07 -1.68
N VAL A 60 -9.76 -2.37 -1.77
CA VAL A 60 -9.08 -2.14 -3.05
C VAL A 60 -7.93 -3.12 -3.11
N ARG A 61 -7.87 -3.91 -4.18
CA ARG A 61 -6.80 -4.89 -4.37
C ARG A 61 -5.95 -4.49 -5.55
N ALA A 62 -4.65 -4.65 -5.39
CA ALA A 62 -3.71 -4.41 -6.46
C ALA A 62 -2.65 -5.50 -6.43
N THR A 63 -2.10 -5.83 -7.59
CA THR A 63 -0.92 -6.69 -7.65
C THR A 63 0.26 -5.79 -7.96
N ALA A 64 1.38 -6.10 -7.35
CA ALA A 64 2.59 -5.35 -7.56
C ALA A 64 3.77 -6.31 -7.60
N ASP A 65 4.78 -5.95 -8.37
CA ASP A 65 6.03 -6.68 -8.33
C ASP A 65 7.00 -5.96 -7.39
N GLU A 66 8.28 -6.10 -7.60
CA GLU A 66 9.27 -5.54 -6.69
C GLU A 66 9.27 -4.02 -6.67
N GLY A 67 9.59 -3.47 -5.52
CA GLY A 67 9.64 -2.04 -5.32
C GLY A 67 9.88 -1.76 -3.84
N PHE A 68 9.29 -0.69 -3.34
CA PHE A 68 9.42 -0.39 -1.92
C PHE A 68 8.15 0.25 -1.37
N LEU A 69 8.05 0.17 -0.05
CA LEU A 69 6.94 0.69 0.73
C LEU A 69 7.50 1.66 1.75
N SER A 70 6.94 2.85 1.81
CA SER A 70 7.36 3.87 2.75
C SER A 70 6.17 4.28 3.61
N VAL A 71 6.37 4.39 4.92
CA VAL A 71 5.37 4.86 5.86
C VAL A 71 5.96 5.99 6.68
N GLU A 72 5.30 7.14 6.67
CA GLU A 72 5.72 8.30 7.45
C GLU A 72 4.53 9.20 7.70
N HIS A 73 4.27 9.54 8.97
CA HIS A 73 3.17 10.45 9.36
C HIS A 73 1.83 10.06 8.72
N ASP A 74 1.45 8.79 8.86
CA ASP A 74 0.21 8.24 8.29
C ASP A 74 0.11 8.35 6.77
N THR A 75 1.23 8.58 6.11
CA THR A 75 1.31 8.59 4.66
C THR A 75 2.03 7.33 4.22
N VAL A 76 1.35 6.53 3.40
CA VAL A 76 1.90 5.27 2.90
C VAL A 76 2.10 5.42 1.40
N THR A 77 3.33 5.23 0.96
CA THR A 77 3.67 5.27 -0.46
C THR A 77 4.20 3.91 -0.87
N VAL A 78 3.57 3.32 -1.87
CA VAL A 78 4.01 2.06 -2.47
C VAL A 78 4.49 2.39 -3.86
N VAL A 79 5.75 2.10 -4.14
CA VAL A 79 6.32 2.30 -5.47
C VAL A 79 6.77 0.94 -5.97
N ALA A 80 6.20 0.52 -7.09
CA ALA A 80 6.52 -0.77 -7.69
C ALA A 80 6.94 -0.55 -9.13
N ARG A 81 7.70 -1.49 -9.64
CA ARG A 81 8.11 -1.46 -11.04
C ARG A 81 6.87 -1.61 -11.93
N ASN A 82 6.01 -2.54 -11.59
CA ASN A 82 4.71 -2.73 -12.25
C ASN A 82 3.67 -2.95 -11.17
N ALA A 83 2.53 -2.32 -11.33
CA ALA A 83 1.42 -2.50 -10.42
C ALA A 83 0.13 -2.23 -11.16
N GLU A 84 -0.92 -2.95 -10.80
CA GLU A 84 -2.23 -2.72 -11.38
C GLU A 84 -3.34 -3.13 -10.42
N LEU A 85 -4.48 -2.48 -10.55
CA LEU A 85 -5.64 -2.83 -9.76
C LEU A 85 -6.19 -4.17 -10.24
N THR A 86 -6.64 -4.96 -9.28
CA THR A 86 -7.25 -6.26 -9.54
C THR A 86 -8.73 -6.14 -9.26
N LYS A 87 -9.54 -6.61 -10.17
CA LYS A 87 -10.97 -6.70 -9.91
C LYS A 87 -11.21 -7.95 -9.08
N GLY A 88 -11.73 -7.72 -7.90
CA GLY A 88 -11.91 -8.83 -7.00
C GLY A 88 -13.31 -9.26 -6.83
#